data_b9171dd07c2f51bf62fdf51c979459c4
#
_entry.id   b9171dd07c2f51bf62fdf51c979459c4
#
_cell.length_a   1.000
_cell.length_b   1.000
_cell.length_c   1.000
_cell.angle_alpha   90.00
_cell.angle_beta   90.00
_cell.angle_gamma   90.00
#
_symmetry.space_group_name_H-M   'P 1'
#
loop_
_entity.id
_entity.type
_entity.pdbx_description
1 polymer ?
#
loop_
_entity_poly.entity_id
_entity_poly.type
_entity_poly.pdbx_seq_one_letter_code
_entity_poly.pdbx_strand_id
1 'polypeptide(L)'
;MLDPLPEGAPQVITAIVLIDCATDSIPEVAETIANLKGVSEVYSVAGNVDLIAVVRVREFDDIADVIAGSISKVPGVVGTDTHIAFRAYSQHDLEEAFSIGLPEAD
;
A
#
# COMPACT_ATOMS: atom_id res chain seq x y z
N MET A 1 24.27 5.11 7.09
CA MET A 1 23.29 6.13 6.73
C MET A 1 23.06 6.14 5.24
N LEU A 2 21.85 6.27 4.84
CA LEU A 2 21.54 6.29 3.42
C LEU A 2 21.74 7.69 2.88
N ASP A 3 22.25 7.74 1.66
CA ASP A 3 22.37 9.01 0.96
C ASP A 3 20.96 9.50 0.57
N PRO A 4 20.78 10.81 0.57
CA PRO A 4 19.51 11.34 0.08
C PRO A 4 19.35 10.99 -1.39
N LEU A 5 18.11 10.92 -1.83
CA LEU A 5 17.83 10.71 -3.23
C LEU A 5 18.37 11.88 -4.04
N PRO A 6 18.83 11.62 -5.25
CA PRO A 6 19.27 12.70 -6.12
C PRO A 6 18.14 13.71 -6.30
N GLU A 7 18.52 14.94 -6.46
CA GLU A 7 17.57 15.99 -6.75
C GLU A 7 16.83 15.65 -8.05
N GLY A 8 15.52 15.76 -8.02
CA GLY A 8 14.71 15.39 -9.17
C GLY A 8 14.30 13.94 -9.23
N ALA A 9 14.83 13.10 -8.35
CA ALA A 9 14.40 11.70 -8.30
C ALA A 9 12.93 11.62 -7.88
N PRO A 10 12.18 10.67 -8.43
CA PRO A 10 10.80 10.50 -8.00
C PRO A 10 10.73 10.19 -6.52
N GLN A 11 9.81 10.84 -5.86
CA GLN A 11 9.49 10.55 -4.47
C GLN A 11 8.19 9.79 -4.45
N VAL A 12 8.16 8.72 -3.68
CA VAL A 12 6.94 7.94 -3.52
C VAL A 12 6.61 7.90 -2.04
N ILE A 13 5.40 8.31 -1.72
CA ILE A 13 4.89 8.24 -0.37
C ILE A 13 3.97 7.04 -0.32
N THR A 14 4.22 6.15 0.63
CA THR A 14 3.47 4.92 0.78
C THR A 14 2.60 4.99 2.02
N ALA A 15 1.35 4.64 1.86
CA ALA A 15 0.44 4.49 2.98
C ALA A 15 -0.10 3.07 2.99
N ILE A 16 -0.23 2.52 4.17
CA ILE A 16 -0.81 1.20 4.37
C ILE A 16 -2.15 1.44 5.06
N VAL A 17 -3.21 1.04 4.38
CA VAL A 17 -4.57 1.33 4.82
C VAL A 17 -5.24 0.04 5.23
N LEU A 18 -5.57 -0.06 6.51
CA LEU A 18 -6.30 -1.20 7.04
C LEU A 18 -7.78 -0.91 6.89
N ILE A 19 -8.51 -1.86 6.33
CA ILE A 19 -9.90 -1.61 5.92
C ILE A 19 -10.80 -2.67 6.50
N ASP A 20 -11.85 -2.21 7.14
CA ASP A 20 -12.94 -3.08 7.56
C ASP A 20 -14.06 -2.98 6.55
N CYS A 21 -14.61 -4.13 6.18
CA CYS A 21 -15.66 -4.23 5.19
C CYS A 21 -16.86 -4.94 5.77
N ALA A 22 -18.01 -4.68 5.17
CA ALA A 22 -19.18 -5.53 5.41
C ALA A 22 -18.83 -6.96 4.97
N THR A 23 -19.18 -7.95 5.78
CA THR A 23 -18.68 -9.32 5.59
C THR A 23 -19.12 -9.96 4.30
N ASP A 24 -20.22 -9.53 3.73
CA ASP A 24 -20.74 -10.10 2.50
C ASP A 24 -20.24 -9.37 1.25
N SER A 25 -19.37 -8.38 1.40
CA SER A 25 -18.94 -7.52 0.30
C SER A 25 -17.44 -7.54 0.06
N ILE A 26 -16.69 -8.38 0.75
CA ILE A 26 -15.24 -8.29 0.73
C ILE A 26 -14.64 -8.38 -0.68
N PRO A 27 -15.01 -9.38 -1.50
CA PRO A 27 -14.41 -9.44 -2.84
C PRO A 27 -14.73 -8.24 -3.71
N GLU A 28 -15.97 -7.78 -3.65
CA GLU A 28 -16.39 -6.64 -4.45
C GLU A 28 -15.69 -5.36 -4.03
N VAL A 29 -15.55 -5.17 -2.72
CA VAL A 29 -14.84 -4.01 -2.19
C VAL A 29 -13.37 -4.06 -2.59
N ALA A 30 -12.76 -5.23 -2.47
CA ALA A 30 -11.34 -5.39 -2.81
C ALA A 30 -11.10 -5.06 -4.27
N GLU A 31 -11.95 -5.55 -5.18
CA GLU A 31 -11.78 -5.27 -6.59
C GLU A 31 -11.98 -3.79 -6.89
N THR A 32 -12.98 -3.18 -6.28
CA THR A 32 -13.23 -1.76 -6.50
C THR A 32 -12.05 -0.92 -6.03
N ILE A 33 -11.53 -1.22 -4.84
CA ILE A 33 -10.41 -0.46 -4.30
C ILE A 33 -9.16 -0.66 -5.16
N ALA A 34 -8.93 -1.89 -5.62
CA ALA A 34 -7.74 -2.19 -6.41
C ALA A 34 -7.69 -1.39 -7.71
N ASN A 35 -8.84 -0.94 -8.20
CA ASN A 35 -8.92 -0.17 -9.43
C ASN A 35 -8.87 1.34 -9.21
N LEU A 36 -8.78 1.79 -7.97
CA LEU A 36 -8.72 3.22 -7.70
C LEU A 36 -7.34 3.76 -8.01
N LYS A 37 -7.32 4.99 -8.52
CA LYS A 37 -6.07 5.66 -8.77
C LYS A 37 -5.34 5.87 -7.46
N GLY A 38 -4.05 5.58 -7.46
CA GLY A 38 -3.22 5.72 -6.26
C GLY A 38 -3.10 4.45 -5.44
N VAL A 39 -3.95 3.46 -5.69
CA VAL A 39 -3.88 2.17 -5.01
C VAL A 39 -2.98 1.25 -5.84
N SER A 40 -1.93 0.74 -5.20
CA SER A 40 -1.00 -0.16 -5.88
C SER A 40 -1.46 -1.59 -5.82
N GLU A 41 -1.95 -2.01 -4.65
CA GLU A 41 -2.36 -3.39 -4.47
C GLU A 41 -3.28 -3.47 -3.26
N VAL A 42 -4.09 -4.51 -3.22
CA VAL A 42 -5.00 -4.77 -2.13
C VAL A 42 -4.87 -6.23 -1.75
N TYR A 43 -4.79 -6.49 -0.46
CA TYR A 43 -4.69 -7.84 0.07
C TYR A 43 -5.92 -8.14 0.91
N SER A 44 -6.48 -9.32 0.71
CA SER A 44 -7.46 -9.86 1.64
C SER A 44 -6.70 -10.56 2.74
N VAL A 45 -7.00 -10.27 3.98
CA VAL A 45 -6.20 -10.77 5.10
C VAL A 45 -7.08 -11.39 6.16
N ALA A 46 -6.48 -12.21 6.97
CA ALA A 46 -7.12 -12.73 8.17
C ALA A 46 -6.58 -11.97 9.36
N GLY A 47 -7.45 -11.53 10.25
CA GLY A 47 -7.03 -10.79 11.42
C GLY A 47 -8.09 -9.78 11.82
N ASN A 48 -7.64 -8.69 12.38
CA ASN A 48 -8.55 -7.66 12.90
C ASN A 48 -9.21 -6.84 11.82
N VAL A 49 -8.67 -6.86 10.62
CA VAL A 49 -9.23 -6.13 9.50
C VAL A 49 -9.45 -7.09 8.34
N ASP A 50 -10.18 -6.66 7.36
CA ASP A 50 -10.55 -7.52 6.23
C ASP A 50 -9.64 -7.34 5.04
N LEU A 51 -9.23 -6.11 4.77
CA LEU A 51 -8.37 -5.80 3.63
C LEU A 51 -7.24 -4.88 4.06
N ILE A 52 -6.14 -4.98 3.33
CA ILE A 52 -5.05 -4.01 3.46
C ILE A 52 -4.77 -3.50 2.06
N ALA A 53 -4.86 -2.18 1.90
CA ALA A 53 -4.54 -1.53 0.64
C ALA A 53 -3.21 -0.81 0.78
N VAL A 54 -2.38 -0.91 -0.24
CA VAL A 54 -1.13 -0.16 -0.30
C VAL A 54 -1.33 0.97 -1.29
N VAL A 55 -1.19 2.19 -0.80
CA VAL A 55 -1.38 3.40 -1.58
C VAL A 55 0.00 4.01 -1.81
N ARG A 56 0.30 4.32 -3.07
CA ARG A 56 1.56 4.97 -3.42
C ARG A 56 1.27 6.18 -4.26
N VAL A 57 1.68 7.33 -3.77
CA VAL A 57 1.43 8.61 -4.43
C VAL A 57 2.69 9.46 -4.35
N ARG A 58 2.71 10.53 -5.12
CA ARG A 58 3.87 11.42 -5.16
C ARG A 58 3.77 12.57 -4.17
N GLU A 59 2.55 13.00 -3.89
CA GLU A 59 2.32 14.14 -3.02
C GLU A 59 1.61 13.67 -1.77
N PHE A 60 2.00 14.21 -0.62
CA PHE A 60 1.38 13.84 0.63
C PHE A 60 -0.12 14.13 0.62
N ASP A 61 -0.52 15.24 0.00
CA ASP A 61 -1.94 15.59 -0.04
C ASP A 61 -2.76 14.57 -0.81
N ASP A 62 -2.15 13.86 -1.75
CA ASP A 62 -2.87 12.86 -2.52
C ASP A 62 -3.30 11.68 -1.67
N ILE A 63 -2.61 11.43 -0.55
CA ILE A 63 -3.02 10.34 0.34
C ILE A 63 -4.42 10.61 0.88
N ALA A 64 -4.67 11.81 1.34
CA ALA A 64 -5.99 12.17 1.84
C ALA A 64 -7.04 12.02 0.74
N ASP A 65 -6.72 12.43 -0.48
CA ASP A 65 -7.66 12.32 -1.59
C ASP A 65 -7.98 10.87 -1.91
N VAL A 66 -6.96 10.00 -1.94
CA VAL A 66 -7.21 8.60 -2.22
C VAL A 66 -8.02 7.96 -1.11
N ILE A 67 -7.68 8.22 0.14
CA ILE A 67 -8.33 7.55 1.25
C ILE A 67 -9.69 8.14 1.51
N ALA A 68 -9.78 9.43 1.81
CA ALA A 68 -11.04 10.05 2.16
C ALA A 68 -11.91 10.28 0.94
N GLY A 69 -11.30 10.60 -0.19
CA GLY A 69 -12.03 10.90 -1.40
C GLY A 69 -12.45 9.69 -2.20
N SER A 70 -11.80 8.57 -2.01
CA SER A 70 -12.07 7.39 -2.84
C SER A 70 -12.32 6.15 -2.01
N ILE A 71 -11.33 5.69 -1.23
CA ILE A 71 -11.47 4.42 -0.52
C ILE A 71 -12.64 4.44 0.46
N SER A 72 -12.73 5.49 1.25
CA SER A 72 -13.78 5.57 2.27
C SER A 72 -15.19 5.65 1.68
N LYS A 73 -15.28 5.99 0.41
CA LYS A 73 -16.57 6.11 -0.26
C LYS A 73 -17.01 4.86 -0.99
N VAL A 74 -16.16 3.84 -1.02
CA VAL A 74 -16.53 2.59 -1.68
C VAL A 74 -17.64 1.91 -0.88
N PRO A 75 -18.76 1.54 -1.52
CA PRO A 75 -19.80 0.84 -0.80
C PRO A 75 -19.26 -0.46 -0.20
N GLY A 76 -19.59 -0.70 1.04
CA GLY A 76 -19.09 -1.87 1.77
C GLY A 76 -17.90 -1.57 2.67
N VAL A 77 -17.25 -0.44 2.50
CA VAL A 77 -16.18 -0.03 3.43
C VAL A 77 -16.83 0.52 4.69
N VAL A 78 -16.51 -0.10 5.83
CA VAL A 78 -17.07 0.30 7.12
C VAL A 78 -16.12 1.25 7.84
N GLY A 79 -14.84 1.02 7.73
CA GLY A 79 -13.85 1.90 8.37
C GLY A 79 -12.48 1.71 7.78
N THR A 80 -11.64 2.70 7.96
CA THR A 80 -10.26 2.67 7.50
C THR A 80 -9.33 3.17 8.60
N ASP A 81 -8.12 2.60 8.62
CA ASP A 81 -7.07 3.02 9.54
C ASP A 81 -5.79 3.14 8.71
N THR A 82 -5.27 4.33 8.58
CA THR A 82 -4.18 4.63 7.68
C THR A 82 -2.87 4.79 8.43
N HIS A 83 -1.85 4.10 7.94
CA HIS A 83 -0.49 4.21 8.45
C HIS A 83 0.40 4.72 7.35
N ILE A 84 1.10 5.82 7.60
CA ILE A 84 2.06 6.36 6.63
C ILE A 84 3.37 5.64 6.87
N ALA A 85 3.91 5.04 5.84
CA ALA A 85 5.19 4.34 5.92
C ALA A 85 6.32 5.35 5.81
N PHE A 86 7.18 5.41 6.82
CA PHE A 86 8.35 6.28 6.76
C PHE A 86 9.48 5.63 6.00
N ARG A 87 9.69 4.33 6.22
CA ARG A 87 10.80 3.61 5.61
C ARG A 87 10.41 2.16 5.41
N ALA A 88 10.94 1.59 4.36
CA ALA A 88 10.86 0.16 4.14
C ALA A 88 12.18 -0.48 4.54
N TYR A 89 12.11 -1.52 5.32
CA TYR A 89 13.26 -2.34 5.65
C TYR A 89 13.03 -3.70 5.04
N SER A 90 13.95 -4.13 4.20
CA SER A 90 13.79 -5.45 3.61
C SER A 90 15.15 -5.98 3.20
N GLN A 91 15.21 -7.26 2.98
CA GLN A 91 16.40 -7.89 2.44
C GLN A 91 16.49 -7.74 0.94
N HIS A 92 15.51 -7.11 0.34
CA HIS A 92 15.43 -7.04 -1.10
C HIS A 92 16.66 -6.39 -1.74
N ASP A 93 17.06 -5.23 -1.22
CA ASP A 93 18.24 -4.55 -1.76
C ASP A 93 19.49 -5.37 -1.58
N LEU A 94 19.63 -6.01 -0.42
CA LEU A 94 20.77 -6.87 -0.16
C LEU A 94 20.71 -8.10 -1.04
N GLU A 95 19.55 -8.65 -1.25
CA GLU A 95 19.38 -9.81 -2.11
C GLU A 95 19.72 -9.47 -3.55
N GLU A 96 19.38 -8.30 -4.01
CA GLU A 96 19.78 -7.88 -5.34
C GLU A 96 21.27 -7.78 -5.47
N ALA A 97 21.93 -7.29 -4.44
CA ALA A 97 23.38 -7.19 -4.47
C ALA A 97 24.01 -8.57 -4.50
N PHE A 98 23.39 -9.55 -3.87
CA PHE A 98 23.95 -10.89 -3.78
C PHE A 98 23.40 -11.85 -4.81
N SER A 99 22.24 -11.56 -5.35
CA SER A 99 21.54 -12.53 -6.18
C SER A 99 22.30 -12.90 -7.46
N ILE A 100 23.19 -12.03 -7.90
CA ILE A 100 24.01 -12.34 -9.05
C ILE A 100 24.87 -13.58 -8.80
N GLY A 101 25.30 -13.74 -7.57
CA GLY A 101 26.16 -14.84 -7.22
C GLY A 101 25.50 -15.92 -6.37
N LEU A 102 24.21 -15.79 -6.07
CA LEU A 102 23.54 -16.73 -5.21
C LEU A 102 22.42 -17.42 -5.95
N PRO A 103 22.23 -18.73 -5.72
CA PRO A 103 21.04 -19.39 -6.23
C PRO A 103 19.82 -18.82 -5.54
N GLU A 104 18.70 -18.94 -6.23
CA GLU A 104 17.45 -18.52 -5.62
C GLU A 104 17.19 -19.33 -4.38
N ALA A 105 16.79 -18.63 -3.33
CA ALA A 105 16.32 -19.32 -2.13
C ALA A 105 14.89 -19.76 -2.36
N ASP A 106 14.64 -21.01 -2.18
CA ASP A 106 13.32 -21.55 -2.41
C ASP A 106 12.47 -21.57 -1.17
#